data_f59544048e08e4c391931ddf22eaa6a4
#
_entry.id   f59544048e08e4c391931ddf22eaa6a4
#
_cell.length_a   1.000
_cell.length_b   1.000
_cell.length_c   1.000
_cell.angle_alpha   90.00
_cell.angle_beta   90.00
_cell.angle_gamma   90.00
#
_symmetry.space_group_name_H-M   'P 1'
#
loop_
_entity.id
_entity.type
_entity.pdbx_description
1 polymer ?
#
loop_
_entity_poly.entity_id
_entity_poly.type
_entity_poly.pdbx_seq_one_letter_code
_entity_poly.pdbx_strand_id
1 'polypeptide(L)'
;PQIATPVFGYKSHISIDRRYGFIRKAAVTSAADSDGRQLRRVIDTANTAGDVWADSAYRSQKNEALLKSNMLKSRIHRRKPKGRPMPEHMARANAAKSAIRARVEHVFAHQKNRYGLFIRTIGIARAQAKLTLANLAYNFDRLLFHQRCATTG
;
A
#
# COMPACT_ATOMS: atom_id res chain seq x y z
N PRO A 1 0.85 4.85 2.28
CA PRO A 1 -0.07 4.48 1.20
C PRO A 1 -0.22 2.98 1.06
N GLN A 2 -1.38 2.57 0.55
CA GLN A 2 -1.73 1.17 0.40
C GLN A 2 -2.36 0.91 -0.96
N ILE A 3 -1.95 -0.15 -1.62
CA ILE A 3 -2.51 -0.59 -2.88
C ILE A 3 -2.81 -2.08 -2.80
N ALA A 4 -4.02 -2.46 -3.21
CA ALA A 4 -4.37 -3.84 -3.44
C ALA A 4 -4.14 -4.18 -4.90
N THR A 5 -3.30 -5.17 -5.15
CA THR A 5 -3.05 -5.68 -6.51
C THR A 5 -3.56 -7.11 -6.60
N PRO A 6 -4.48 -7.43 -7.53
CA PRO A 6 -4.92 -8.80 -7.74
C PRO A 6 -3.77 -9.62 -8.33
N VAL A 7 -3.54 -10.79 -7.75
CA VAL A 7 -2.54 -11.75 -8.22
C VAL A 7 -3.18 -13.13 -8.23
N PHE A 8 -3.63 -13.60 -9.39
CA PHE A 8 -4.25 -14.94 -9.56
C PHE A 8 -5.36 -15.28 -8.54
N GLY A 9 -6.30 -14.38 -8.35
CA GLY A 9 -7.39 -14.55 -7.40
C GLY A 9 -7.05 -14.14 -5.97
N TYR A 10 -5.84 -13.66 -5.71
CA TYR A 10 -5.41 -13.06 -4.44
C TYR A 10 -5.03 -11.61 -4.60
N LYS A 11 -5.16 -10.86 -3.51
CA LYS A 11 -4.71 -9.47 -3.42
C LYS A 11 -3.61 -9.33 -2.39
N SER A 12 -2.56 -8.61 -2.74
CA SER A 12 -1.52 -8.19 -1.81
C SER A 12 -1.77 -6.77 -1.35
N HIS A 13 -1.88 -6.58 -0.05
CA HIS A 13 -2.01 -5.27 0.58
C HIS A 13 -0.72 -5.01 1.34
N ILE A 14 -0.09 -3.88 1.09
CA ILE A 14 1.14 -3.49 1.78
C ILE A 14 1.07 -2.05 2.25
N SER A 15 1.76 -1.77 3.34
CA SER A 15 2.12 -0.40 3.71
C SER A 15 3.63 -0.22 3.64
N ILE A 16 4.05 0.93 3.16
CA ILE A 16 5.47 1.31 3.10
C ILE A 16 5.71 2.58 3.89
N ASP A 17 6.91 2.74 4.43
CA ASP A 17 7.30 4.02 4.97
C ASP A 17 7.63 5.00 3.83
N ARG A 18 7.31 6.28 4.06
CA ARG A 18 7.49 7.31 3.06
C ARG A 18 8.95 7.70 2.85
N ARG A 19 9.78 7.61 3.88
CA ARG A 19 11.15 8.11 3.85
C ARG A 19 12.08 7.17 3.09
N TYR A 20 12.07 5.89 3.43
CA TYR A 20 13.01 4.91 2.90
C TYR A 20 12.38 3.91 1.94
N GLY A 21 11.05 3.79 1.93
CA GLY A 21 10.31 2.88 1.05
C GLY A 21 10.33 1.42 1.47
N PHE A 22 10.61 1.11 2.74
CA PHE A 22 10.50 -0.25 3.26
C PHE A 22 9.05 -0.67 3.44
N ILE A 23 8.75 -1.93 3.14
CA ILE A 23 7.47 -2.54 3.47
C ILE A 23 7.42 -2.74 4.99
N ARG A 24 6.41 -2.14 5.63
CA ARG A 24 6.22 -2.17 7.09
C ARG A 24 5.29 -3.31 7.51
N LYS A 25 4.15 -3.41 6.85
CA LYS A 25 3.15 -4.47 7.07
C LYS A 25 2.59 -4.95 5.75
N ALA A 26 2.17 -6.19 5.74
CA ALA A 26 1.55 -6.81 4.58
C ALA A 26 0.40 -7.72 5.00
N ALA A 27 -0.58 -7.86 4.12
CA ALA A 27 -1.67 -8.82 4.25
C ALA A 27 -2.03 -9.37 2.87
N VAL A 28 -2.46 -10.62 2.84
CA VAL A 28 -2.95 -11.27 1.62
C VAL A 28 -4.41 -11.63 1.83
N THR A 29 -5.23 -11.38 0.83
CA THR A 29 -6.65 -11.71 0.84
C THR A 29 -7.09 -12.35 -0.46
N SER A 30 -8.27 -12.96 -0.46
CA SER A 30 -8.95 -13.34 -1.68
C SER A 30 -9.23 -12.11 -2.56
N ALA A 31 -9.26 -12.29 -3.87
CA ALA A 31 -9.61 -11.21 -4.80
C ALA A 31 -11.03 -10.66 -4.58
N ALA A 32 -11.92 -11.49 -4.01
CA ALA A 32 -13.30 -11.11 -3.67
C ALA A 32 -13.39 -10.18 -2.44
N ASP A 33 -12.36 -10.16 -1.59
CA ASP A 33 -12.37 -9.36 -0.37
C ASP A 33 -12.29 -7.85 -0.67
N SER A 34 -13.00 -7.08 0.14
CA SER A 34 -12.97 -5.62 0.04
C SER A 34 -11.64 -5.05 0.55
N ASP A 35 -11.00 -4.22 -0.27
CA ASP A 35 -9.74 -3.57 0.07
C ASP A 35 -9.85 -2.69 1.32
N GLY A 36 -10.96 -1.97 1.45
CA GLY A 36 -11.19 -1.07 2.57
C GLY A 36 -11.18 -1.75 3.93
N ARG A 37 -11.53 -3.03 4.01
CA ARG A 37 -11.49 -3.81 5.27
C ARG A 37 -10.07 -4.13 5.72
N GLN A 38 -9.09 -4.05 4.82
CA GLN A 38 -7.70 -4.46 5.09
C GLN A 38 -6.85 -3.35 5.70
N LEU A 39 -7.33 -2.11 5.75
CA LEU A 39 -6.57 -0.98 6.31
C LEU A 39 -6.03 -1.30 7.71
N ARG A 40 -6.88 -1.86 8.58
CA ARG A 40 -6.51 -2.21 9.94
C ARG A 40 -5.34 -3.20 10.04
N ARG A 41 -5.22 -4.11 9.06
CA ARG A 41 -4.18 -5.15 9.05
C ARG A 41 -2.81 -4.64 8.62
N VAL A 42 -2.80 -3.58 7.84
CA VAL A 42 -1.55 -3.07 7.21
C VAL A 42 -1.12 -1.71 7.74
N ILE A 43 -1.97 -1.05 8.55
CA ILE A 43 -1.56 0.20 9.19
C ILE A 43 -0.55 -0.07 10.31
N ASP A 44 0.52 0.70 10.33
CA ASP A 44 1.51 0.66 11.39
C ASP A 44 1.25 1.83 12.35
N THR A 45 0.62 1.53 13.49
CA THR A 45 0.27 2.52 14.49
C THR A 45 1.47 3.02 15.30
N ALA A 46 2.58 2.30 15.24
CA ALA A 46 3.86 2.71 15.84
C ALA A 46 4.62 3.72 14.95
N ASN A 47 4.14 3.96 13.74
CA ASN A 47 4.75 4.95 12.85
C ASN A 47 4.33 6.37 13.27
N THR A 48 5.27 7.15 13.72
CA THR A 48 5.06 8.49 14.28
C THR A 48 4.84 9.59 13.24
N ALA A 49 5.00 9.33 11.96
CA ALA A 49 4.84 10.35 10.91
C ALA A 49 3.40 10.85 10.72
N GLY A 50 2.43 10.16 11.28
CA GLY A 50 1.04 10.62 11.43
C GLY A 50 0.18 10.65 10.17
N ASP A 51 0.75 10.76 8.98
CA ASP A 51 -0.02 10.86 7.73
C ASP A 51 -0.17 9.50 7.02
N VAL A 52 -1.40 9.16 6.63
CA VAL A 52 -1.73 7.91 5.94
C VAL A 52 -2.32 8.20 4.57
N TRP A 53 -1.62 7.81 3.52
CA TRP A 53 -2.06 7.94 2.13
C TRP A 53 -2.57 6.59 1.62
N ALA A 54 -3.75 6.58 1.05
CA ALA A 54 -4.33 5.39 0.42
C ALA A 54 -5.31 5.77 -0.69
N ASP A 55 -5.66 4.78 -1.50
CA ASP A 55 -6.68 4.91 -2.53
C ASP A 55 -8.07 5.15 -1.93
N SER A 56 -8.98 5.66 -2.75
CA SER A 56 -10.37 5.90 -2.38
C SER A 56 -11.13 4.64 -1.98
N ALA A 57 -10.69 3.44 -2.40
CA ALA A 57 -11.24 2.17 -1.96
C ALA A 57 -11.14 1.97 -0.44
N TYR A 58 -10.12 2.55 0.19
CA TYR A 58 -9.92 2.51 1.65
C TYR A 58 -10.72 3.56 2.42
N ARG A 59 -11.40 4.49 1.72
CA ARG A 59 -12.16 5.54 2.38
C ARG A 59 -13.51 5.04 2.86
N SER A 60 -13.70 5.00 4.17
CA SER A 60 -14.95 4.68 4.84
C SER A 60 -15.01 5.39 6.19
N GLN A 61 -16.23 5.59 6.73
CA GLN A 61 -16.39 6.16 8.08
C GLN A 61 -15.62 5.34 9.13
N LYS A 62 -15.66 4.01 9.01
CA LYS A 62 -14.95 3.09 9.92
C LYS A 62 -13.44 3.30 9.86
N ASN A 63 -12.87 3.44 8.67
CA ASN A 63 -11.44 3.66 8.51
C ASN A 63 -11.02 5.06 8.97
N GLU A 64 -11.81 6.09 8.67
CA GLU A 64 -11.55 7.46 9.19
C GLU A 64 -11.59 7.49 10.73
N ALA A 65 -12.54 6.80 11.36
CA ALA A 65 -12.60 6.65 12.82
C ALA A 65 -11.39 5.90 13.37
N LEU A 66 -10.95 4.82 12.70
CA LEU A 66 -9.74 4.08 13.06
C LEU A 66 -8.50 4.95 13.01
N LEU A 67 -8.33 5.75 11.97
CA LEU A 67 -7.20 6.66 11.85
C LEU A 67 -7.23 7.73 12.96
N LYS A 68 -8.40 8.32 13.19
CA LYS A 68 -8.59 9.33 14.24
C LYS A 68 -8.30 8.78 15.62
N SER A 69 -8.76 7.57 15.95
CA SER A 69 -8.51 6.95 17.27
C SER A 69 -7.04 6.63 17.52
N ASN A 70 -6.25 6.46 16.46
CA ASN A 70 -4.81 6.27 16.54
C ASN A 70 -4.00 7.56 16.32
N MET A 71 -4.65 8.72 16.39
CA MET A 71 -4.03 10.04 16.15
C MET A 71 -3.34 10.16 14.77
N LEU A 72 -3.81 9.41 13.80
CA LEU A 72 -3.30 9.40 12.43
C LEU A 72 -4.14 10.32 11.53
N LYS A 73 -3.48 11.05 10.67
CA LYS A 73 -4.10 11.99 9.74
C LYS A 73 -4.43 11.32 8.41
N SER A 74 -5.69 11.27 8.05
CA SER A 74 -6.13 10.71 6.78
C SER A 74 -5.75 11.60 5.59
N ARG A 75 -4.99 11.03 4.66
CA ARG A 75 -4.72 11.56 3.32
C ARG A 75 -5.29 10.65 2.24
N ILE A 76 -6.27 9.83 2.61
CA ILE A 76 -6.95 8.92 1.67
C ILE A 76 -7.66 9.75 0.58
N HIS A 77 -7.61 9.26 -0.65
CA HIS A 77 -8.29 9.90 -1.79
C HIS A 77 -9.78 10.04 -1.52
N ARG A 78 -10.33 11.16 -1.94
CA ARG A 78 -11.79 11.36 -1.89
C ARG A 78 -12.44 10.65 -3.07
N ARG A 79 -13.58 10.01 -2.82
CA ARG A 79 -14.38 9.38 -3.87
C ARG A 79 -15.07 10.45 -4.70
N LYS A 80 -15.26 10.16 -5.98
CA LYS A 80 -16.10 10.95 -6.87
C LYS A 80 -17.52 10.98 -6.32
N PRO A 81 -18.19 12.14 -6.27
CA PRO A 81 -19.61 12.21 -5.93
C PRO A 81 -20.46 11.39 -6.90
N LYS A 82 -21.47 10.70 -6.38
CA LYS A 82 -22.38 9.91 -7.22
C LYS A 82 -23.16 10.83 -8.17
N GLY A 83 -23.18 10.50 -9.46
CA GLY A 83 -23.95 11.23 -10.48
C GLY A 83 -23.45 12.63 -10.85
N ARG A 84 -22.26 13.04 -10.36
CA ARG A 84 -21.66 14.36 -10.67
C ARG A 84 -20.20 14.21 -11.05
N PRO A 85 -19.62 15.13 -11.86
CA PRO A 85 -18.19 15.15 -12.12
C PRO A 85 -17.40 15.44 -10.83
N MET A 86 -16.15 15.00 -10.77
CA MET A 86 -15.26 15.30 -9.67
C MET A 86 -14.99 16.81 -9.63
N PRO A 87 -15.23 17.51 -8.50
CA PRO A 87 -14.87 18.90 -8.37
C PRO A 87 -13.37 19.11 -8.57
N GLU A 88 -12.98 20.20 -9.26
CA GLU A 88 -11.59 20.43 -9.66
C GLU A 88 -10.63 20.50 -8.46
N HIS A 89 -11.01 21.16 -7.37
CA HIS A 89 -10.20 21.21 -6.15
C HIS A 89 -9.97 19.83 -5.53
N MET A 90 -10.95 18.92 -5.61
CA MET A 90 -10.79 17.53 -5.17
C MET A 90 -9.88 16.75 -6.12
N ALA A 91 -10.00 16.97 -7.43
CA ALA A 91 -9.15 16.34 -8.43
C ALA A 91 -7.68 16.75 -8.23
N ARG A 92 -7.39 18.03 -8.03
CA ARG A 92 -6.04 18.53 -7.71
C ARG A 92 -5.49 17.94 -6.41
N ALA A 93 -6.29 17.89 -5.35
CA ALA A 93 -5.88 17.29 -4.09
C ALA A 93 -5.59 15.79 -4.23
N ASN A 94 -6.38 15.06 -5.01
CA ASN A 94 -6.15 13.65 -5.29
C ASN A 94 -4.90 13.44 -6.14
N ALA A 95 -4.62 14.30 -7.12
CA ALA A 95 -3.42 14.25 -7.95
C ALA A 95 -2.14 14.39 -7.10
N ALA A 96 -2.10 15.35 -6.19
CA ALA A 96 -0.97 15.53 -5.27
C ALA A 96 -0.74 14.29 -4.38
N LYS A 97 -1.83 13.66 -3.91
CA LYS A 97 -1.76 12.42 -3.13
C LYS A 97 -1.31 11.23 -3.97
N SER A 98 -1.67 11.20 -5.26
CA SER A 98 -1.28 10.14 -6.18
C SER A 98 0.23 10.07 -6.39
N ALA A 99 0.91 11.20 -6.44
CA ALA A 99 2.36 11.24 -6.56
C ALA A 99 3.07 10.53 -5.39
N ILE A 100 2.53 10.67 -4.17
CA ILE A 100 3.07 9.97 -2.99
C ILE A 100 2.72 8.48 -3.07
N ARG A 101 1.51 8.14 -3.47
CA ARG A 101 1.04 6.76 -3.59
C ARG A 101 1.78 5.96 -4.66
N ALA A 102 2.24 6.60 -5.73
CA ALA A 102 2.99 5.96 -6.80
C ALA A 102 4.20 5.15 -6.31
N ARG A 103 4.78 5.50 -5.15
CA ARG A 103 5.88 4.73 -4.54
C ARG A 103 5.48 3.30 -4.19
N VAL A 104 4.24 3.05 -3.81
CA VAL A 104 3.74 1.69 -3.55
C VAL A 104 3.61 0.90 -4.84
N GLU A 105 3.19 1.54 -5.92
CA GLU A 105 3.11 0.92 -7.25
C GLU A 105 4.49 0.46 -7.73
N HIS A 106 5.54 1.21 -7.41
CA HIS A 106 6.92 0.80 -7.70
C HIS A 106 7.33 -0.50 -7.00
N VAL A 107 6.84 -0.76 -5.79
CA VAL A 107 7.10 -2.02 -5.10
C VAL A 107 6.57 -3.20 -5.91
N PHE A 108 5.33 -3.12 -6.34
CA PHE A 108 4.70 -4.20 -7.14
C PHE A 108 5.38 -4.37 -8.50
N ALA A 109 5.71 -3.27 -9.17
CA ALA A 109 6.45 -3.30 -10.42
C ALA A 109 7.83 -3.95 -10.25
N HIS A 110 8.55 -3.62 -9.18
CA HIS A 110 9.84 -4.21 -8.86
C HIS A 110 9.73 -5.73 -8.62
N GLN A 111 8.77 -6.15 -7.81
CA GLN A 111 8.55 -7.56 -7.53
C GLN A 111 8.17 -8.36 -8.79
N LYS A 112 7.35 -7.78 -9.66
CA LYS A 112 6.95 -8.41 -10.93
C LYS A 112 8.13 -8.49 -11.91
N ASN A 113 8.85 -7.40 -12.11
CA ASN A 113 9.85 -7.29 -13.17
C ASN A 113 11.18 -7.91 -12.75
N ARG A 114 11.62 -7.69 -11.51
CA ARG A 114 12.92 -8.16 -11.03
C ARG A 114 12.88 -9.57 -10.47
N TYR A 115 11.82 -9.92 -9.74
CA TYR A 115 11.69 -11.27 -9.16
C TYR A 115 10.81 -12.20 -9.98
N GLY A 116 10.20 -11.71 -11.06
CA GLY A 116 9.24 -12.49 -11.84
C GLY A 116 8.09 -13.00 -10.97
N LEU A 117 7.66 -12.19 -10.00
CA LEU A 117 6.64 -12.60 -9.04
C LEU A 117 5.34 -12.93 -9.77
N PHE A 118 5.00 -14.20 -9.73
CA PHE A 118 3.80 -14.75 -10.32
C PHE A 118 3.23 -15.82 -9.41
N ILE A 119 1.97 -15.69 -8.98
CA ILE A 119 1.35 -16.62 -8.05
C ILE A 119 0.40 -17.53 -8.80
N ARG A 120 0.79 -18.80 -8.93
CA ARG A 120 -0.03 -19.89 -9.48
C ARG A 120 -0.47 -20.90 -8.43
N THR A 121 -0.22 -20.59 -7.16
CA THR A 121 -0.52 -21.53 -6.07
C THR A 121 -2.00 -21.54 -5.75
N ILE A 122 -2.53 -22.71 -5.43
CA ILE A 122 -3.86 -22.89 -4.87
C ILE A 122 -3.75 -22.79 -3.34
N GLY A 123 -4.60 -21.96 -2.73
CA GLY A 123 -4.66 -21.77 -1.28
C GLY A 123 -3.96 -20.48 -0.82
N ILE A 124 -4.65 -19.78 0.08
CA ILE A 124 -4.21 -18.47 0.60
C ILE A 124 -2.90 -18.56 1.40
N ALA A 125 -2.68 -19.65 2.14
CA ALA A 125 -1.48 -19.84 2.93
C ALA A 125 -0.21 -19.88 2.06
N ARG A 126 -0.27 -20.58 0.94
CA ARG A 126 0.85 -20.64 -0.03
C ARG A 126 1.08 -19.31 -0.71
N ALA A 127 0.01 -18.62 -1.10
CA ALA A 127 0.08 -17.28 -1.67
C ALA A 127 0.71 -16.30 -0.67
N GLN A 128 0.31 -16.36 0.59
CA GLN A 128 0.86 -15.55 1.65
C GLN A 128 2.35 -15.83 1.87
N ALA A 129 2.79 -17.08 1.90
CA ALA A 129 4.19 -17.45 2.05
C ALA A 129 5.03 -16.87 0.90
N LYS A 130 4.58 -17.03 -0.34
CA LYS A 130 5.29 -16.52 -1.53
C LYS A 130 5.38 -14.99 -1.53
N LEU A 131 4.29 -14.30 -1.20
CA LEU A 131 4.28 -12.83 -1.10
C LEU A 131 5.13 -12.32 0.06
N THR A 132 5.16 -13.03 1.19
CA THR A 132 6.04 -12.70 2.32
C THR A 132 7.51 -12.78 1.91
N LEU A 133 7.92 -13.83 1.21
CA LEU A 133 9.28 -13.96 0.69
C LEU A 133 9.63 -12.84 -0.31
N ALA A 134 8.72 -12.49 -1.19
CA ALA A 134 8.92 -11.38 -2.13
C ALA A 134 9.05 -10.03 -1.40
N ASN A 135 8.27 -9.81 -0.35
CA ASN A 135 8.35 -8.60 0.47
C ASN A 135 9.68 -8.51 1.23
N LEU A 136 10.16 -9.62 1.76
CA LEU A 136 11.49 -9.69 2.41
C LEU A 136 12.61 -9.39 1.41
N ALA A 137 12.59 -10.02 0.23
CA ALA A 137 13.56 -9.76 -0.82
C ALA A 137 13.58 -8.29 -1.23
N TYR A 138 12.40 -7.68 -1.37
CA TYR A 138 12.28 -6.25 -1.65
C TYR A 138 12.90 -5.38 -0.55
N ASN A 139 12.65 -5.69 0.72
CA ASN A 139 13.22 -4.93 1.83
C ASN A 139 14.76 -5.07 1.89
N PHE A 140 15.31 -6.24 1.59
CA PHE A 140 16.76 -6.42 1.46
C PHE A 140 17.35 -5.60 0.31
N ASP A 141 16.71 -5.59 -0.86
CA ASP A 141 17.13 -4.75 -1.98
C ASP A 141 17.12 -3.26 -1.63
N ARG A 142 16.10 -2.81 -0.88
CA ARG A 142 16.01 -1.44 -0.38
C ARG A 142 17.14 -1.11 0.62
N LEU A 143 17.42 -2.03 1.53
CA LEU A 143 18.55 -1.87 2.47
C LEU A 143 19.87 -1.70 1.73
N LEU A 144 20.16 -2.58 0.78
CA LEU A 144 21.38 -2.51 -0.04
C LEU A 144 21.47 -1.21 -0.83
N PHE A 145 20.35 -0.74 -1.37
CA PHE A 145 20.28 0.55 -2.05
C PHE A 145 20.70 1.70 -1.12
N HIS A 146 20.13 1.75 0.09
CA HIS A 146 20.45 2.81 1.06
C HIS A 146 21.88 2.74 1.55
N GLN A 147 22.43 1.53 1.75
CA GLN A 147 23.83 1.34 2.10
C GLN A 147 24.77 1.88 1.02
N ARG A 148 24.50 1.59 -0.26
CA ARG A 148 25.28 2.11 -1.39
C ARG A 148 25.22 3.64 -1.44
N CYS A 149 24.03 4.24 -1.28
CA CYS A 149 23.90 5.69 -1.26
C CYS A 149 24.68 6.33 -0.11
N ALA A 150 24.77 5.68 1.06
CA ALA A 150 25.52 6.17 2.20
C ALA A 150 27.06 6.06 2.02
N THR A 151 27.53 5.13 1.19
CA THR A 151 28.96 4.94 0.92
C THR A 151 29.48 5.81 -0.24
N THR A 152 28.60 6.37 -1.06
CA THR A 152 28.94 7.22 -2.21
C THR A 152 28.79 8.72 -1.93
N GLY A 153 28.37 9.12 -0.77
CA GLY A 153 28.28 10.49 -0.29
C GLY A 153 29.31 10.77 0.79
#